data_e7a2dd1f969695460a2ea2382803f4d9
#
_entry.id   e7a2dd1f969695460a2ea2382803f4d9
#
_cell.length_a   1.000
_cell.length_b   1.000
_cell.length_c   1.000
_cell.angle_alpha   90.00
_cell.angle_beta   90.00
_cell.angle_gamma   90.00
#
_symmetry.space_group_name_H-M   'P 1'
#
loop_
_entity.id
_entity.type
_entity.pdbx_description
1 polymer ?
#
loop_
_entity_poly.entity_id
_entity_poly.type
_entity_poly.pdbx_seq_one_letter_code
_entity_poly.pdbx_strand_id
1 'polypeptide(L)'
;VTGNNPTKKPKKNPTRRTKMKKLLSTAALLLASASMASAEGQLQLFNWGDYTNPALLEKFEAETGIKVTLTDYDSNDTALAKVEAGGGGYDLVVPSANYVPIWVEKGLVQELDLSRLPNHANIAPEWRDVPWDPGRAHTVPWQWGSTGVAVNSDAYSGDINTSAIFMDPPPELVGKVNVTPEMNDVMSLALMYVGGEACTEDTEMLKKVRDALLAAKPKWQSMDYGMTTKMATNDVMASVYWNGAIFRARLQNDKVKFGYPKEGYPLWMDSVALLSDA
;
A
#
# COMPACT_ATOMS: atom_id res chain seq x y z
N VAL A 1 -80.89 57.55 -44.03
CA VAL A 1 -79.89 57.52 -45.12
C VAL A 1 -78.54 57.12 -44.50
N THR A 2 -78.04 56.03 -44.88
CA THR A 2 -76.88 55.21 -44.60
C THR A 2 -75.52 55.92 -44.73
N GLY A 3 -74.65 55.68 -43.80
CA GLY A 3 -73.23 56.03 -43.86
C GLY A 3 -72.34 54.86 -43.35
N ASN A 4 -71.71 54.20 -44.31
CA ASN A 4 -70.71 53.12 -44.08
C ASN A 4 -69.44 53.66 -43.40
N ASN A 5 -68.96 52.99 -42.41
CA ASN A 5 -67.70 53.22 -41.79
C ASN A 5 -66.78 51.97 -41.90
N PRO A 6 -65.62 52.03 -42.53
CA PRO A 6 -64.71 50.88 -42.74
C PRO A 6 -63.90 50.52 -41.52
N THR A 7 -63.91 49.27 -41.14
CA THR A 7 -63.19 48.64 -40.06
C THR A 7 -61.68 48.60 -40.32
N LYS A 8 -60.85 49.18 -39.41
CA LYS A 8 -59.40 49.10 -39.35
C LYS A 8 -58.97 47.74 -38.86
N LYS A 9 -58.22 47.01 -39.68
CA LYS A 9 -57.51 45.77 -39.27
C LYS A 9 -56.33 46.06 -38.26
N PRO A 10 -56.13 45.27 -37.21
CA PRO A 10 -55.01 45.50 -36.24
C PRO A 10 -53.66 45.12 -36.88
N LYS A 11 -52.68 45.97 -36.74
CA LYS A 11 -51.31 45.77 -37.15
C LYS A 11 -50.69 44.71 -36.22
N LYS A 12 -50.19 43.59 -36.72
CA LYS A 12 -49.36 42.58 -35.98
C LYS A 12 -48.01 43.15 -35.70
N ASN A 13 -47.63 43.20 -34.44
CA ASN A 13 -46.37 43.69 -33.94
C ASN A 13 -45.30 42.57 -33.98
N PRO A 14 -44.22 42.63 -34.81
CA PRO A 14 -43.29 41.52 -35.05
C PRO A 14 -42.20 41.37 -33.99
N THR A 15 -42.16 42.24 -32.99
CA THR A 15 -41.00 42.31 -32.07
C THR A 15 -41.01 41.29 -30.91
N ARG A 16 -42.13 40.64 -30.63
CA ARG A 16 -42.23 39.74 -29.48
C ARG A 16 -41.75 38.32 -29.78
N ARG A 17 -41.83 37.86 -31.04
CA ARG A 17 -41.49 36.48 -31.46
C ARG A 17 -39.97 36.27 -31.64
N THR A 18 -39.25 37.34 -32.04
CA THR A 18 -37.78 37.28 -32.28
C THR A 18 -36.94 37.36 -30.97
N LYS A 19 -37.46 38.06 -29.96
CA LYS A 19 -36.80 38.12 -28.64
C LYS A 19 -36.94 36.79 -27.87
N MET A 20 -38.05 36.06 -28.00
CA MET A 20 -38.26 34.79 -27.34
C MET A 20 -37.42 33.66 -27.95
N LYS A 21 -37.15 33.67 -29.27
CA LYS A 21 -36.28 32.68 -29.94
C LYS A 21 -34.81 32.87 -29.55
N LYS A 22 -34.34 34.10 -29.31
CA LYS A 22 -32.97 34.39 -28.85
C LYS A 22 -32.76 34.03 -27.39
N LEU A 23 -33.76 34.17 -26.52
CA LEU A 23 -33.68 33.76 -25.11
C LEU A 23 -33.69 32.22 -24.97
N LEU A 24 -34.43 31.49 -25.79
CA LEU A 24 -34.44 30.03 -25.79
C LEU A 24 -33.14 29.44 -26.34
N SER A 25 -32.47 30.07 -27.31
CA SER A 25 -31.17 29.63 -27.83
C SER A 25 -30.04 29.85 -26.82
N THR A 26 -30.07 30.94 -26.02
CA THR A 26 -29.04 31.22 -25.01
C THR A 26 -29.20 30.33 -23.78
N ALA A 27 -30.43 29.97 -23.40
CA ALA A 27 -30.68 29.02 -22.32
C ALA A 27 -30.30 27.58 -22.70
N ALA A 28 -30.45 27.17 -23.96
CA ALA A 28 -30.01 25.86 -24.46
C ALA A 28 -28.46 25.73 -24.50
N LEU A 29 -27.74 26.82 -24.79
CA LEU A 29 -26.26 26.81 -24.75
C LEU A 29 -25.71 26.80 -23.30
N LEU A 30 -26.41 27.37 -22.36
CA LEU A 30 -26.01 27.36 -20.92
C LEU A 30 -26.33 26.01 -20.26
N LEU A 31 -27.30 25.26 -20.75
CA LEU A 31 -27.58 23.89 -20.26
C LEU A 31 -26.66 22.82 -20.87
N ALA A 32 -26.06 23.09 -22.04
CA ALA A 32 -25.08 22.17 -22.65
C ALA A 32 -23.69 22.23 -22.01
N SER A 33 -23.38 23.27 -21.23
CA SER A 33 -22.10 23.41 -20.49
C SER A 33 -22.16 22.83 -19.08
N ALA A 34 -23.30 22.31 -18.60
CA ALA A 34 -23.45 21.74 -17.26
C ALA A 34 -23.40 20.20 -17.23
N SER A 35 -23.08 19.55 -18.34
CA SER A 35 -23.02 18.08 -18.40
C SER A 35 -21.61 17.58 -18.74
N MET A 36 -20.57 18.19 -18.17
CA MET A 36 -19.40 17.39 -17.80
C MET A 36 -19.73 16.81 -16.42
N ALA A 37 -20.65 15.85 -16.39
CA ALA A 37 -20.62 14.86 -15.33
C ALA A 37 -19.25 14.23 -15.44
N SER A 38 -18.34 14.60 -14.57
CA SER A 38 -17.13 13.83 -14.28
C SER A 38 -17.66 12.42 -14.07
N ALA A 39 -17.34 11.49 -14.94
CA ALA A 39 -17.50 10.10 -14.63
C ALA A 39 -16.65 9.90 -13.38
N GLU A 40 -17.30 9.73 -12.22
CA GLU A 40 -16.61 9.43 -10.98
C GLU A 40 -15.86 8.11 -11.22
N GLY A 41 -14.56 8.20 -11.48
CA GLY A 41 -13.70 7.03 -11.61
C GLY A 41 -13.64 6.32 -10.25
N GLN A 42 -13.52 5.01 -10.29
CA GLN A 42 -13.25 4.21 -9.10
C GLN A 42 -11.93 3.49 -9.28
N LEU A 43 -11.13 3.41 -8.22
CA LEU A 43 -9.87 2.71 -8.18
C LEU A 43 -9.85 1.79 -6.95
N GLN A 44 -9.62 0.51 -7.17
CA GLN A 44 -9.55 -0.49 -6.13
C GLN A 44 -8.08 -0.79 -5.83
N LEU A 45 -7.59 -0.33 -4.69
CA LEU A 45 -6.21 -0.54 -4.24
C LEU A 45 -6.14 -1.70 -3.24
N PHE A 46 -5.41 -2.76 -3.59
CA PHE A 46 -5.13 -3.88 -2.71
C PHE A 46 -3.72 -3.72 -2.14
N ASN A 47 -3.60 -3.41 -0.86
CA ASN A 47 -2.36 -3.00 -0.22
C ASN A 47 -2.19 -3.62 1.17
N TRP A 48 -1.05 -3.43 1.75
CA TRP A 48 -0.75 -3.79 3.14
C TRP A 48 -1.59 -2.97 4.12
N GLY A 49 -1.97 -3.59 5.23
CA GLY A 49 -2.67 -2.91 6.32
C GLY A 49 -1.83 -1.79 6.95
N ASP A 50 -2.49 -0.70 7.35
CA ASP A 50 -1.84 0.50 7.94
C ASP A 50 -0.73 1.13 7.08
N TYR A 51 -0.77 0.98 5.76
CA TYR A 51 0.35 1.30 4.87
C TYR A 51 0.09 2.52 3.97
N THR A 52 -1.13 3.01 3.95
CA THR A 52 -1.53 4.18 3.17
C THR A 52 -2.00 5.30 4.08
N ASN A 53 -1.46 6.51 3.91
CA ASN A 53 -1.97 7.67 4.62
C ASN A 53 -3.35 8.06 4.07
N PRO A 54 -4.43 8.05 4.87
CA PRO A 54 -5.77 8.42 4.39
C PRO A 54 -5.83 9.80 3.72
N ALA A 55 -5.09 10.77 4.23
CA ALA A 55 -5.03 12.12 3.65
C ALA A 55 -4.46 12.14 2.22
N LEU A 56 -3.64 11.14 1.85
CA LEU A 56 -3.16 10.98 0.47
C LEU A 56 -4.30 10.58 -0.46
N LEU A 57 -5.16 9.67 -0.02
CA LEU A 57 -6.32 9.20 -0.79
C LEU A 57 -7.35 10.32 -0.95
N GLU A 58 -7.64 11.05 0.12
CA GLU A 58 -8.52 12.23 0.09
C GLU A 58 -8.02 13.30 -0.88
N LYS A 59 -6.71 13.58 -0.85
CA LYS A 59 -6.08 14.53 -1.78
C LYS A 59 -6.20 14.05 -3.23
N PHE A 60 -5.91 12.77 -3.50
CA PHE A 60 -6.02 12.19 -4.84
C PHE A 60 -7.45 12.27 -5.37
N GLU A 61 -8.45 11.92 -4.56
CA GLU A 61 -9.87 12.01 -4.91
C GLU A 61 -10.26 13.48 -5.20
N ALA A 62 -9.82 14.43 -4.36
CA ALA A 62 -10.09 15.85 -4.57
C ALA A 62 -9.47 16.42 -5.86
N GLU A 63 -8.28 15.95 -6.25
CA GLU A 63 -7.57 16.41 -7.44
C GLU A 63 -8.05 15.75 -8.72
N THR A 64 -8.52 14.50 -8.67
CA THR A 64 -8.82 13.69 -9.85
C THR A 64 -10.30 13.39 -10.04
N GLY A 65 -11.11 13.47 -8.99
CA GLY A 65 -12.49 12.98 -8.97
C GLY A 65 -12.58 11.43 -8.96
N ILE A 66 -11.45 10.73 -8.74
CA ILE A 66 -11.40 9.26 -8.71
C ILE A 66 -11.44 8.81 -7.25
N LYS A 67 -12.48 8.07 -6.90
CA LYS A 67 -12.62 7.49 -5.56
C LYS A 67 -11.73 6.26 -5.42
N VAL A 68 -10.89 6.23 -4.37
CA VAL A 68 -10.06 5.06 -4.06
C VAL A 68 -10.70 4.23 -2.95
N THR A 69 -10.90 2.94 -3.23
CA THR A 69 -11.28 1.95 -2.22
C THR A 69 -10.05 1.12 -1.86
N LEU A 70 -9.67 1.15 -0.58
CA LEU A 70 -8.55 0.38 -0.06
C LEU A 70 -9.06 -0.95 0.52
N THR A 71 -8.43 -2.05 0.11
CA THR A 71 -8.59 -3.36 0.74
C THR A 71 -7.24 -3.81 1.26
N ASP A 72 -7.19 -4.23 2.52
CA ASP A 72 -5.94 -4.62 3.17
C ASP A 72 -5.65 -6.11 3.03
N TYR A 73 -4.35 -6.44 3.00
CA TYR A 73 -3.81 -7.78 3.20
C TYR A 73 -2.64 -7.74 4.20
N ASP A 74 -2.24 -8.90 4.66
CA ASP A 74 -1.28 -9.09 5.74
C ASP A 74 -0.03 -9.88 5.33
N SER A 75 -0.02 -10.48 4.13
CA SER A 75 1.15 -11.16 3.57
C SER A 75 1.11 -11.19 2.05
N ASN A 76 2.29 -11.26 1.42
CA ASN A 76 2.39 -11.47 -0.02
C ASN A 76 1.67 -12.76 -0.47
N ASP A 77 1.77 -13.84 0.33
CA ASP A 77 1.12 -15.12 0.03
C ASP A 77 -0.41 -14.98 -0.01
N THR A 78 -0.98 -14.28 0.97
CA THR A 78 -2.43 -14.02 1.02
C THR A 78 -2.88 -13.19 -0.18
N ALA A 79 -2.13 -12.14 -0.54
CA ALA A 79 -2.45 -11.30 -1.68
C ALA A 79 -2.38 -12.07 -3.00
N LEU A 80 -1.30 -12.82 -3.22
CA LEU A 80 -1.10 -13.63 -4.42
C LEU A 80 -2.19 -14.70 -4.56
N ALA A 81 -2.43 -15.50 -3.51
CA ALA A 81 -3.42 -16.56 -3.54
C ALA A 81 -4.85 -16.04 -3.80
N LYS A 82 -5.19 -14.86 -3.27
CA LYS A 82 -6.50 -14.24 -3.46
C LYS A 82 -6.73 -13.84 -4.92
N VAL A 83 -5.72 -13.22 -5.56
CA VAL A 83 -5.82 -12.82 -6.98
C VAL A 83 -5.80 -14.05 -7.89
N GLU A 84 -4.93 -15.04 -7.64
CA GLU A 84 -4.90 -16.30 -8.40
C GLU A 84 -6.22 -17.09 -8.34
N ALA A 85 -6.92 -17.03 -7.21
CA ALA A 85 -8.22 -17.67 -7.05
C ALA A 85 -9.37 -16.92 -7.79
N GLY A 86 -9.05 -15.86 -8.55
CA GLY A 86 -10.06 -15.01 -9.21
C GLY A 86 -10.77 -14.08 -8.24
N GLY A 87 -10.17 -13.80 -7.08
CA GLY A 87 -10.58 -12.76 -6.15
C GLY A 87 -10.34 -11.36 -6.73
N GLY A 88 -10.96 -11.09 -7.89
CA GLY A 88 -10.77 -9.92 -8.71
C GLY A 88 -11.49 -8.67 -8.19
N GLY A 89 -11.48 -7.64 -9.06
CA GLY A 89 -12.08 -6.34 -8.75
C GLY A 89 -11.10 -5.40 -8.07
N TYR A 90 -9.81 -5.73 -8.10
CA TYR A 90 -8.73 -4.80 -7.76
C TYR A 90 -8.08 -4.28 -9.04
N ASP A 91 -7.68 -3.01 -9.02
CA ASP A 91 -6.93 -2.41 -10.11
C ASP A 91 -5.42 -2.43 -9.82
N LEU A 92 -5.06 -2.15 -8.59
CA LEU A 92 -3.67 -2.05 -8.13
C LEU A 92 -3.38 -3.02 -6.99
N VAL A 93 -2.18 -3.58 -7.00
CA VAL A 93 -1.61 -4.38 -5.89
C VAL A 93 -0.22 -3.88 -5.55
N VAL A 94 0.25 -4.10 -4.30
CA VAL A 94 1.55 -3.58 -3.83
C VAL A 94 2.45 -4.73 -3.33
N PRO A 95 2.97 -5.59 -4.23
CA PRO A 95 3.84 -6.69 -3.85
C PRO A 95 5.23 -6.21 -3.39
N SER A 96 5.84 -7.01 -2.53
CA SER A 96 7.25 -6.84 -2.17
C SER A 96 8.19 -7.29 -3.29
N ALA A 97 9.39 -6.74 -3.31
CA ALA A 97 10.42 -6.94 -4.34
C ALA A 97 10.62 -8.42 -4.74
N ASN A 98 10.69 -9.31 -3.76
CA ASN A 98 10.88 -10.74 -3.97
C ASN A 98 9.66 -11.47 -4.58
N TYR A 99 8.48 -10.86 -4.52
CA TYR A 99 7.25 -11.38 -5.14
C TYR A 99 6.98 -10.81 -6.53
N VAL A 100 7.50 -9.64 -6.88
CA VAL A 100 7.28 -9.03 -8.21
C VAL A 100 7.57 -9.99 -9.36
N PRO A 101 8.70 -10.74 -9.40
CA PRO A 101 8.96 -11.71 -10.49
C PRO A 101 7.88 -12.80 -10.58
N ILE A 102 7.33 -13.24 -9.46
CA ILE A 102 6.26 -14.26 -9.41
C ILE A 102 4.97 -13.72 -10.04
N TRP A 103 4.60 -12.49 -9.71
CA TRP A 103 3.43 -11.81 -10.29
C TRP A 103 3.56 -11.63 -11.81
N VAL A 104 4.76 -11.28 -12.29
CA VAL A 104 5.08 -11.13 -13.72
C VAL A 104 5.03 -12.47 -14.42
N GLU A 105 5.70 -13.51 -13.89
CA GLU A 105 5.75 -14.84 -14.48
C GLU A 105 4.35 -15.47 -14.62
N LYS A 106 3.48 -15.22 -13.64
CA LYS A 106 2.10 -15.70 -13.65
C LYS A 106 1.17 -14.87 -14.55
N GLY A 107 1.65 -13.77 -15.14
CA GLY A 107 0.85 -12.87 -15.98
C GLY A 107 -0.26 -12.13 -15.22
N LEU A 108 -0.09 -11.94 -13.93
CA LEU A 108 -1.08 -11.29 -13.05
C LEU A 108 -0.99 -9.75 -13.06
N VAL A 109 0.11 -9.20 -13.57
CA VAL A 109 0.34 -7.75 -13.68
C VAL A 109 0.67 -7.35 -15.11
N GLN A 110 0.29 -6.14 -15.47
CA GLN A 110 0.52 -5.57 -16.80
C GLN A 110 1.93 -4.97 -16.91
N GLU A 111 2.45 -4.92 -18.13
CA GLU A 111 3.57 -4.05 -18.46
C GLU A 111 3.09 -2.59 -18.50
N LEU A 112 3.87 -1.68 -17.93
CA LEU A 112 3.53 -0.27 -17.81
C LEU A 112 3.98 0.51 -19.04
N ASP A 113 3.10 1.30 -19.61
CA ASP A 113 3.47 2.32 -20.58
C ASP A 113 4.08 3.54 -19.84
N LEU A 114 5.40 3.53 -19.67
CA LEU A 114 6.13 4.59 -18.96
C LEU A 114 5.99 5.97 -19.63
N SER A 115 5.63 6.04 -20.92
CA SER A 115 5.38 7.31 -21.61
C SER A 115 4.13 8.02 -21.05
N ARG A 116 3.21 7.28 -20.45
CA ARG A 116 2.01 7.80 -19.78
C ARG A 116 2.25 8.17 -18.32
N LEU A 117 3.43 7.90 -17.77
CA LEU A 117 3.81 8.13 -16.39
C LEU A 117 4.91 9.20 -16.26
N PRO A 118 4.62 10.48 -16.55
CA PRO A 118 5.65 11.54 -16.59
C PRO A 118 6.37 11.70 -15.24
N ASN A 119 5.68 11.42 -14.13
CA ASN A 119 6.25 11.47 -12.79
C ASN A 119 7.23 10.32 -12.48
N HIS A 120 7.33 9.30 -13.34
CA HIS A 120 8.35 8.26 -13.23
C HIS A 120 9.76 8.85 -13.22
N ALA A 121 9.98 9.98 -13.89
CA ALA A 121 11.25 10.72 -13.87
C ALA A 121 11.64 11.26 -12.48
N ASN A 122 10.71 11.34 -11.54
CA ASN A 122 10.96 11.78 -10.15
C ASN A 122 11.46 10.64 -9.24
N ILE A 123 11.42 9.38 -9.70
CA ILE A 123 12.00 8.26 -8.95
C ILE A 123 13.50 8.49 -8.83
N ALA A 124 14.04 8.32 -7.63
CA ALA A 124 15.48 8.42 -7.39
C ALA A 124 16.26 7.44 -8.30
N PRO A 125 17.42 7.84 -8.85
CA PRO A 125 18.13 7.04 -9.85
C PRO A 125 18.37 5.58 -9.46
N GLU A 126 18.70 5.33 -8.18
CA GLU A 126 18.96 4.00 -7.62
C GLU A 126 17.75 3.08 -7.62
N TRP A 127 16.54 3.63 -7.77
CA TRP A 127 15.29 2.87 -7.77
C TRP A 127 14.60 2.79 -9.14
N ARG A 128 15.19 3.38 -10.20
CA ARG A 128 14.63 3.38 -11.56
C ARG A 128 14.87 2.06 -12.30
N ASP A 129 15.94 1.37 -11.92
CA ASP A 129 16.28 0.06 -12.49
C ASP A 129 16.68 -0.87 -11.35
N VAL A 130 15.96 -1.97 -11.20
CA VAL A 130 16.12 -2.88 -10.07
C VAL A 130 16.12 -4.33 -10.56
N PRO A 131 16.90 -5.22 -9.92
CA PRO A 131 17.05 -6.60 -10.40
C PRO A 131 15.73 -7.40 -10.49
N TRP A 132 14.76 -7.10 -9.65
CA TRP A 132 13.46 -7.79 -9.61
C TRP A 132 12.42 -7.24 -10.58
N ASP A 133 12.67 -6.10 -11.21
CA ASP A 133 11.85 -5.49 -12.25
C ASP A 133 12.72 -4.57 -13.12
N PRO A 134 13.49 -5.13 -14.06
CA PRO A 134 14.41 -4.35 -14.88
C PRO A 134 13.69 -3.23 -15.64
N GLY A 135 14.24 -2.01 -15.56
CA GLY A 135 13.66 -0.82 -16.17
C GLY A 135 12.32 -0.39 -15.59
N ARG A 136 11.88 -0.99 -14.49
CA ARG A 136 10.54 -0.75 -13.90
C ARG A 136 9.41 -0.99 -14.90
N ALA A 137 9.53 -2.08 -15.65
CA ALA A 137 8.57 -2.42 -16.69
C ALA A 137 7.17 -2.72 -16.16
N HIS A 138 7.03 -3.16 -14.90
CA HIS A 138 5.75 -3.60 -14.33
C HIS A 138 5.34 -2.85 -13.07
N THR A 139 6.29 -2.15 -12.40
CA THR A 139 6.04 -1.59 -11.07
C THR A 139 6.55 -0.17 -10.91
N VAL A 140 5.92 0.55 -9.98
CA VAL A 140 6.39 1.86 -9.49
C VAL A 140 6.67 1.72 -7.99
N PRO A 141 7.82 2.25 -7.46
CA PRO A 141 8.11 2.21 -6.03
C PRO A 141 6.99 2.80 -5.20
N TRP A 142 6.56 2.06 -4.17
CA TRP A 142 5.57 2.53 -3.20
C TRP A 142 6.25 2.99 -1.92
N GLN A 143 6.91 2.08 -1.24
CA GLN A 143 7.59 2.33 0.04
C GLN A 143 8.72 1.32 0.24
N TRP A 144 9.73 1.69 1.02
CA TRP A 144 10.80 0.80 1.43
C TRP A 144 11.09 0.95 2.92
N GLY A 145 11.71 -0.05 3.50
CA GLY A 145 12.04 -0.04 4.92
C GLY A 145 12.94 -1.19 5.32
N SER A 146 12.93 -1.46 6.62
CA SER A 146 13.73 -2.53 7.21
C SER A 146 12.90 -3.30 8.23
N THR A 147 13.25 -4.58 8.38
CA THR A 147 12.75 -5.42 9.46
C THR A 147 13.82 -5.51 10.55
N GLY A 148 13.39 -5.29 11.78
CA GLY A 148 14.29 -5.30 12.93
C GLY A 148 13.55 -5.76 14.18
N VAL A 149 14.06 -5.37 15.32
CA VAL A 149 13.55 -5.76 16.63
C VAL A 149 12.95 -4.55 17.34
N ALA A 150 11.77 -4.72 17.90
CA ALA A 150 11.15 -3.73 18.77
C ALA A 150 11.05 -4.26 20.19
N VAL A 151 11.28 -3.39 21.17
CA VAL A 151 11.18 -3.75 22.59
C VAL A 151 10.59 -2.60 23.39
N ASN A 152 9.71 -2.92 24.34
CA ASN A 152 9.31 -1.97 25.37
C ASN A 152 10.40 -1.88 26.43
N SER A 153 10.97 -0.69 26.63
CA SER A 153 12.08 -0.45 27.56
C SER A 153 11.74 -0.65 29.03
N ASP A 154 10.46 -0.69 29.40
CA ASP A 154 10.03 -1.05 30.76
C ASP A 154 10.10 -2.57 31.00
N ALA A 155 10.04 -3.37 29.93
CA ALA A 155 10.15 -4.83 30.01
C ALA A 155 11.59 -5.34 29.89
N TYR A 156 12.43 -4.61 29.13
CA TYR A 156 13.82 -5.00 28.89
C TYR A 156 14.69 -3.78 28.56
N SER A 157 15.79 -3.62 29.27
CA SER A 157 16.73 -2.50 29.14
C SER A 157 18.12 -2.91 28.62
N GLY A 158 18.29 -4.17 28.20
CA GLY A 158 19.55 -4.66 27.63
C GLY A 158 19.75 -4.28 26.16
N ASP A 159 20.68 -4.97 25.50
CA ASP A 159 20.96 -4.73 24.06
C ASP A 159 19.79 -5.20 23.19
N ILE A 160 19.19 -4.26 22.47
CA ILE A 160 18.10 -4.52 21.51
C ILE A 160 18.58 -4.61 20.06
N ASN A 161 19.87 -4.39 19.79
CA ASN A 161 20.43 -4.46 18.44
C ASN A 161 20.94 -5.88 18.13
N THR A 162 20.10 -6.87 18.36
CA THR A 162 20.40 -8.28 18.12
C THR A 162 19.15 -9.09 17.85
N SER A 163 19.24 -10.03 16.93
CA SER A 163 18.20 -11.04 16.68
C SER A 163 18.02 -12.03 17.84
N ALA A 164 18.90 -12.03 18.84
CA ALA A 164 18.72 -12.82 20.07
C ALA A 164 17.38 -12.52 20.77
N ILE A 165 16.85 -11.31 20.64
CA ILE A 165 15.55 -10.92 21.23
C ILE A 165 14.43 -11.92 20.85
N PHE A 166 14.45 -12.52 19.66
CA PHE A 166 13.46 -13.51 19.27
C PHE A 166 14.04 -14.92 19.09
N MET A 167 15.35 -15.03 18.77
CA MET A 167 16.00 -16.33 18.56
C MET A 167 16.36 -17.02 19.88
N ASP A 168 16.82 -16.25 20.87
CA ASP A 168 17.12 -16.72 22.23
C ASP A 168 16.74 -15.63 23.24
N PRO A 169 15.45 -15.38 23.43
CA PRO A 169 14.97 -14.27 24.23
C PRO A 169 15.49 -14.31 25.65
N PRO A 170 15.96 -13.15 26.18
CA PRO A 170 16.33 -13.04 27.58
C PRO A 170 15.15 -13.43 28.49
N PRO A 171 15.41 -13.90 29.72
CA PRO A 171 14.35 -14.40 30.61
C PRO A 171 13.16 -13.48 30.79
N GLU A 172 13.38 -12.16 30.80
CA GLU A 172 12.37 -11.13 30.97
C GLU A 172 11.40 -11.07 29.78
N LEU A 173 11.82 -11.52 28.59
CA LEU A 173 11.04 -11.49 27.35
C LEU A 173 10.48 -12.86 26.95
N VAL A 174 10.83 -13.95 27.62
CA VAL A 174 10.25 -15.27 27.33
C VAL A 174 8.73 -15.21 27.49
N GLY A 175 8.00 -15.64 26.44
CA GLY A 175 6.55 -15.61 26.40
C GLY A 175 5.96 -14.19 26.17
N LYS A 176 6.79 -13.20 25.77
CA LYS A 176 6.37 -11.81 25.53
C LYS A 176 6.80 -11.27 24.15
N VAL A 177 7.36 -12.12 23.31
CA VAL A 177 7.86 -11.77 21.97
C VAL A 177 6.82 -12.16 20.92
N ASN A 178 6.45 -11.22 20.08
CA ASN A 178 5.78 -11.54 18.83
C ASN A 178 6.77 -11.65 17.68
N VAL A 179 6.53 -12.55 16.76
CA VAL A 179 7.28 -12.67 15.51
C VAL A 179 6.32 -12.44 14.35
N THR A 180 6.69 -11.57 13.43
CA THR A 180 5.87 -11.36 12.22
C THR A 180 5.76 -12.67 11.43
N PRO A 181 4.59 -13.02 10.88
CA PRO A 181 4.45 -14.22 10.05
C PRO A 181 5.03 -14.06 8.62
N GLU A 182 5.70 -12.94 8.31
CA GLU A 182 6.38 -12.76 7.04
C GLU A 182 7.65 -13.62 6.98
N MET A 183 7.58 -14.71 6.23
CA MET A 183 8.61 -15.76 6.20
C MET A 183 9.97 -15.22 5.74
N ASN A 184 10.00 -14.39 4.70
CA ASN A 184 11.26 -13.86 4.16
C ASN A 184 12.06 -13.07 5.20
N ASP A 185 11.38 -12.25 5.97
CA ASP A 185 11.98 -11.41 7.01
C ASP A 185 12.53 -12.26 8.16
N VAL A 186 11.71 -13.19 8.66
CA VAL A 186 12.08 -14.06 9.78
C VAL A 186 13.24 -14.99 9.42
N MET A 187 13.19 -15.59 8.23
CA MET A 187 14.27 -16.46 7.73
C MET A 187 15.56 -15.68 7.52
N SER A 188 15.49 -14.46 6.99
CA SER A 188 16.67 -13.61 6.77
C SER A 188 17.34 -13.24 8.10
N LEU A 189 16.58 -12.77 9.09
CA LEU A 189 17.11 -12.45 10.41
C LEU A 189 17.68 -13.67 11.12
N ALA A 190 17.00 -14.82 11.07
CA ALA A 190 17.48 -16.06 11.67
C ALA A 190 18.73 -16.58 10.99
N LEU A 191 18.82 -16.48 9.66
CA LEU A 191 19.99 -16.87 8.88
C LEU A 191 21.22 -16.05 9.29
N MET A 192 21.10 -14.73 9.34
CA MET A 192 22.18 -13.85 9.76
C MET A 192 22.56 -14.08 11.24
N TYR A 193 21.59 -14.36 12.10
CA TYR A 193 21.84 -14.70 13.51
C TYR A 193 22.70 -15.96 13.69
N VAL A 194 22.48 -17.00 12.88
CA VAL A 194 23.29 -18.24 12.96
C VAL A 194 24.58 -18.17 12.13
N GLY A 195 24.91 -17.00 11.56
CA GLY A 195 26.14 -16.74 10.81
C GLY A 195 26.10 -17.22 9.35
N GLY A 196 24.91 -17.35 8.76
CA GLY A 196 24.75 -17.63 7.33
C GLY A 196 24.75 -16.35 6.49
N GLU A 197 25.01 -16.51 5.20
CA GLU A 197 25.00 -15.43 4.21
C GLU A 197 23.61 -15.29 3.57
N ALA A 198 23.20 -14.07 3.28
CA ALA A 198 21.93 -13.80 2.59
C ALA A 198 21.85 -14.55 1.25
N CYS A 199 20.66 -15.03 0.90
CA CYS A 199 20.40 -15.79 -0.32
C CYS A 199 21.19 -17.12 -0.44
N THR A 200 21.59 -17.75 0.67
CA THR A 200 22.29 -19.03 0.65
C THR A 200 21.37 -20.15 0.10
N GLU A 201 21.97 -21.03 -0.71
CA GLU A 201 21.36 -22.29 -1.16
C GLU A 201 21.90 -23.51 -0.38
N ASP A 202 22.77 -23.28 0.61
CA ASP A 202 23.32 -24.34 1.44
C ASP A 202 22.23 -24.96 2.33
N THR A 203 21.86 -26.20 1.97
CA THR A 203 20.79 -26.93 2.66
C THR A 203 21.14 -27.25 4.12
N GLU A 204 22.41 -27.40 4.49
CA GLU A 204 22.81 -27.64 5.88
C GLU A 204 22.66 -26.34 6.70
N MET A 205 23.00 -25.20 6.11
CA MET A 205 22.73 -23.90 6.73
C MET A 205 21.23 -23.65 6.92
N LEU A 206 20.41 -23.96 5.89
CA LEU A 206 18.95 -23.82 5.99
C LEU A 206 18.34 -24.76 7.03
N LYS A 207 18.86 -25.97 7.20
CA LYS A 207 18.47 -26.89 8.28
C LYS A 207 18.84 -26.31 9.65
N LYS A 208 20.05 -25.71 9.80
CA LYS A 208 20.48 -25.05 11.02
C LYS A 208 19.54 -23.88 11.39
N VAL A 209 19.14 -23.07 10.41
CA VAL A 209 18.14 -21.98 10.61
C VAL A 209 16.80 -22.54 11.08
N ARG A 210 16.28 -23.56 10.38
CA ARG A 210 15.04 -24.24 10.76
C ARG A 210 15.07 -24.73 12.21
N ASP A 211 16.15 -25.44 12.59
CA ASP A 211 16.26 -26.05 13.90
C ASP A 211 16.38 -24.97 15.01
N ALA A 212 17.09 -23.86 14.73
CA ALA A 212 17.18 -22.71 15.63
C ALA A 212 15.80 -22.03 15.80
N LEU A 213 15.03 -21.83 14.72
CA LEU A 213 13.69 -21.28 14.79
C LEU A 213 12.71 -22.20 15.55
N LEU A 214 12.80 -23.51 15.33
CA LEU A 214 11.98 -24.48 16.07
C LEU A 214 12.31 -24.47 17.59
N ALA A 215 13.56 -24.27 17.96
CA ALA A 215 13.97 -24.12 19.36
C ALA A 215 13.53 -22.79 19.99
N ALA A 216 13.45 -21.72 19.18
CA ALA A 216 13.01 -20.41 19.62
C ALA A 216 11.48 -20.29 19.78
N LYS A 217 10.72 -20.90 18.86
CA LYS A 217 9.26 -20.78 18.76
C LYS A 217 8.51 -21.00 20.07
N PRO A 218 8.83 -22.00 20.93
CA PRO A 218 8.14 -22.18 22.22
C PRO A 218 8.32 -21.04 23.22
N LYS A 219 9.30 -20.15 22.99
CA LYS A 219 9.60 -18.98 23.83
C LYS A 219 8.83 -17.73 23.38
N TRP A 220 8.13 -17.78 22.23
CA TRP A 220 7.36 -16.66 21.71
C TRP A 220 5.97 -16.60 22.33
N GLN A 221 5.40 -15.40 22.36
CA GLN A 221 3.99 -15.16 22.72
C GLN A 221 3.08 -15.47 21.56
N SER A 222 3.43 -15.01 20.35
CA SER A 222 2.59 -15.12 19.18
C SER A 222 3.41 -15.00 17.88
N MET A 223 2.76 -15.41 16.78
CA MET A 223 3.15 -15.02 15.41
C MET A 223 1.95 -14.30 14.80
N ASP A 224 2.00 -12.98 14.73
CA ASP A 224 0.81 -12.19 14.40
C ASP A 224 1.17 -10.80 13.86
N TYR A 225 0.19 -10.16 13.19
CA TYR A 225 0.24 -8.79 12.69
C TYR A 225 -0.35 -7.78 13.69
N GLY A 226 -0.37 -6.50 13.31
CA GLY A 226 -1.01 -5.43 14.08
C GLY A 226 -0.17 -4.92 15.25
N MET A 227 1.15 -4.97 15.14
CA MET A 227 2.06 -4.57 16.21
C MET A 227 2.06 -3.09 16.52
N THR A 228 1.61 -2.22 15.61
CA THR A 228 1.44 -0.79 15.92
C THR A 228 0.61 -0.58 17.18
N THR A 229 -0.58 -1.19 17.23
CA THR A 229 -1.47 -1.07 18.40
C THR A 229 -1.00 -1.92 19.58
N LYS A 230 -0.67 -3.20 19.36
CA LYS A 230 -0.33 -4.14 20.44
C LYS A 230 0.92 -3.71 21.24
N MET A 231 1.91 -3.12 20.59
CA MET A 231 3.06 -2.56 21.31
C MET A 231 2.74 -1.22 21.98
N ALA A 232 1.90 -0.39 21.37
CA ALA A 232 1.46 0.86 21.98
C ALA A 232 0.65 0.63 23.27
N THR A 233 -0.16 -0.44 23.32
CA THR A 233 -1.00 -0.79 24.48
C THR A 233 -0.31 -1.73 25.48
N ASN A 234 0.93 -2.14 25.23
CA ASN A 234 1.71 -3.09 26.04
C ASN A 234 1.13 -4.53 26.03
N ASP A 235 0.35 -4.91 25.03
CA ASP A 235 -0.13 -6.29 24.86
C ASP A 235 1.00 -7.21 24.41
N VAL A 236 2.03 -6.64 23.76
CA VAL A 236 3.28 -7.29 23.33
C VAL A 236 4.45 -6.44 23.77
N MET A 237 5.45 -7.07 24.39
CA MET A 237 6.59 -6.37 24.97
C MET A 237 7.82 -6.35 24.04
N ALA A 238 7.91 -7.29 23.11
CA ALA A 238 8.96 -7.31 22.09
C ALA A 238 8.39 -7.90 20.78
N SER A 239 8.95 -7.49 19.66
CA SER A 239 8.51 -8.00 18.36
C SER A 239 9.62 -7.93 17.33
N VAL A 240 9.66 -8.91 16.42
CA VAL A 240 10.26 -8.75 15.10
C VAL A 240 9.22 -8.07 14.23
N TYR A 241 9.53 -6.89 13.73
CA TYR A 241 8.55 -6.12 12.93
C TYR A 241 9.22 -5.02 12.09
N TRP A 242 8.42 -4.32 11.32
CA TRP A 242 8.85 -3.27 10.40
C TRP A 242 9.03 -1.91 11.09
N ASN A 243 10.11 -1.23 10.72
CA ASN A 243 10.51 0.05 11.30
C ASN A 243 9.39 1.12 11.27
N GLY A 244 8.65 1.22 10.16
CA GLY A 244 7.57 2.20 10.02
C GLY A 244 6.37 1.94 10.96
N ALA A 245 5.97 0.68 11.13
CA ALA A 245 4.91 0.30 12.06
C ALA A 245 5.31 0.58 13.51
N ILE A 246 6.55 0.24 13.88
CA ILE A 246 7.07 0.49 15.23
C ILE A 246 7.27 1.98 15.47
N PHE A 247 7.62 2.77 14.47
CA PHE A 247 7.63 4.23 14.60
C PHE A 247 6.25 4.76 14.99
N ARG A 248 5.17 4.27 14.37
CA ARG A 248 3.79 4.66 14.73
C ARG A 248 3.42 4.23 16.15
N ALA A 249 3.87 3.05 16.60
CA ALA A 249 3.69 2.63 17.99
C ALA A 249 4.40 3.58 18.97
N ARG A 250 5.64 4.02 18.65
CA ARG A 250 6.40 4.98 19.46
C ARG A 250 5.71 6.33 19.61
N LEU A 251 4.97 6.78 18.60
CA LEU A 251 4.20 8.03 18.71
C LEU A 251 3.11 7.95 19.79
N GLN A 252 2.65 6.75 20.13
CA GLN A 252 1.63 6.50 21.14
C GLN A 252 2.23 6.04 22.49
N ASN A 253 3.41 5.41 22.46
CA ASN A 253 4.11 4.89 23.66
C ASN A 253 5.62 5.08 23.51
N ASP A 254 6.18 6.06 24.20
CA ASP A 254 7.59 6.45 24.13
C ASP A 254 8.56 5.37 24.68
N LYS A 255 8.03 4.36 25.37
CA LYS A 255 8.80 3.21 25.86
C LYS A 255 9.16 2.22 24.75
N VAL A 256 8.41 2.23 23.65
CA VAL A 256 8.71 1.38 22.49
C VAL A 256 10.02 1.87 21.82
N LYS A 257 10.98 0.99 21.68
CA LYS A 257 12.28 1.24 21.04
C LYS A 257 12.45 0.30 19.86
N PHE A 258 13.18 0.72 18.84
CA PHE A 258 13.51 -0.09 17.68
C PHE A 258 15.01 -0.28 17.59
N GLY A 259 15.45 -1.53 17.41
CA GLY A 259 16.84 -1.94 17.26
C GLY A 259 17.10 -2.54 15.88
N TYR A 260 18.30 -2.31 15.39
CA TYR A 260 18.83 -2.90 14.17
C TYR A 260 19.81 -4.01 14.55
N PRO A 261 19.50 -5.29 14.32
CA PRO A 261 20.39 -6.39 14.66
C PRO A 261 21.77 -6.23 14.03
N LYS A 262 22.82 -6.30 14.86
CA LYS A 262 24.22 -6.18 14.40
C LYS A 262 24.68 -7.37 13.56
N GLU A 263 23.99 -8.49 13.67
CA GLU A 263 24.19 -9.67 12.85
C GLU A 263 23.76 -9.42 11.38
N GLY A 264 22.94 -8.41 11.16
CA GLY A 264 22.35 -8.03 9.90
C GLY A 264 20.82 -7.99 9.98
N TYR A 265 20.21 -7.28 9.06
CA TYR A 265 18.76 -7.17 8.95
C TYR A 265 18.34 -6.94 7.49
N PRO A 266 17.17 -7.46 7.07
CA PRO A 266 16.70 -7.27 5.71
C PRO A 266 16.21 -5.84 5.47
N LEU A 267 16.50 -5.34 4.27
CA LEU A 267 15.81 -4.22 3.67
C LEU A 267 14.76 -4.78 2.70
N TRP A 268 13.65 -4.12 2.60
CA TRP A 268 12.58 -4.48 1.69
C TRP A 268 12.10 -3.26 0.90
N MET A 269 11.53 -3.50 -0.27
CA MET A 269 10.85 -2.51 -1.07
C MET A 269 9.55 -3.10 -1.57
N ASP A 270 8.48 -2.34 -1.41
CA ASP A 270 7.19 -2.65 -1.99
C ASP A 270 6.91 -1.70 -3.15
N SER A 271 6.32 -2.23 -4.18
CA SER A 271 6.08 -1.50 -5.42
C SER A 271 4.67 -1.73 -5.90
N VAL A 272 3.99 -0.67 -6.34
CA VAL A 272 2.65 -0.78 -6.90
C VAL A 272 2.71 -1.31 -8.33
N ALA A 273 1.84 -2.27 -8.63
CA ALA A 273 1.65 -2.86 -9.95
C ALA A 273 0.19 -2.74 -10.38
N LEU A 274 -0.05 -2.63 -11.69
CA LEU A 274 -1.37 -2.67 -12.31
C LEU A 274 -1.74 -4.12 -12.59
N LEU A 275 -2.89 -4.58 -12.09
CA LEU A 275 -3.35 -5.96 -12.34
C LEU A 275 -3.75 -6.18 -13.81
N SER A 276 -3.63 -7.42 -14.27
CA SER A 276 -3.85 -7.77 -15.68
C SER A 276 -5.31 -7.66 -16.12
N ASP A 277 -6.24 -7.72 -15.18
CA ASP A 277 -7.69 -7.63 -15.38
C ASP A 277 -8.31 -6.26 -14.98
N ALA A 278 -7.45 -5.25 -14.72
CA ALA A 278 -7.85 -3.89 -14.35
C ALA A 278 -8.40 -3.08 -15.54
#